data_e9fe4c8758885da209bc7bacf8ada920
#
_entry.id   e9fe4c8758885da209bc7bacf8ada920
#
_cell.length_a   1.000
_cell.length_b   1.000
_cell.length_c   1.000
_cell.angle_alpha   90.00
_cell.angle_beta   90.00
_cell.angle_gamma   90.00
#
_symmetry.space_group_name_H-M   'P 1'
#
loop_
_entity.id
_entity.type
_entity.pdbx_description
1 polymer ?
#
loop_
_entity_poly.entity_id
_entity_poly.type
_entity_poly.pdbx_seq_one_letter_code
_entity_poly.pdbx_strand_id
1 'polypeptide(L)'
;ACKLPWKNLDVSVFSLQKALGAESQKGVVVLSPKALERLKTNQLKLFDLKNFDFLINTPSLLSFADLEQCIDLYNKNGGLNFNISVCRQNKKILDLWEKNHPYIKYFCQNKKFQSVTPSFFIFKRKLNHKKIFAYLSENKIAYDIQNFRKVRDGIRIWNGPNIKKNDLIALTNWLDWSFNKFV
;
A
#
# COMPACT_ATOMS: atom_id res chain seq x y z
N ALA A 1 0.78 5.63 5.47
CA ALA A 1 1.41 5.72 6.78
C ALA A 1 0.48 6.42 7.79
N CYS A 2 0.43 5.96 9.01
CA CYS A 2 -0.35 6.54 10.11
C CYS A 2 0.32 6.25 11.46
N LYS A 3 0.00 7.05 12.47
CA LYS A 3 0.38 6.75 13.86
C LYS A 3 -0.57 5.69 14.42
N LEU A 4 -0.02 4.69 15.07
CA LEU A 4 -0.79 3.63 15.73
C LEU A 4 -0.94 3.93 17.22
N PRO A 5 -2.10 3.63 17.83
CA PRO A 5 -2.33 3.77 19.28
C PRO A 5 -1.70 2.58 20.04
N TRP A 6 -0.38 2.52 20.09
CA TRP A 6 0.38 1.37 20.63
C TRP A 6 -0.09 0.91 22.00
N LYS A 7 -0.54 1.84 22.86
CA LYS A 7 -1.05 1.51 24.21
C LYS A 7 -2.30 0.61 24.20
N ASN A 8 -3.02 0.58 23.07
CA ASN A 8 -4.28 -0.16 22.93
C ASN A 8 -4.11 -1.43 22.09
N LEU A 9 -2.88 -1.76 21.66
CA LEU A 9 -2.61 -2.88 20.76
C LEU A 9 -1.80 -3.95 21.47
N ASP A 10 -2.33 -5.16 21.54
CA ASP A 10 -1.62 -6.32 22.08
C ASP A 10 -0.72 -6.96 21.02
N VAL A 11 -1.19 -7.04 19.77
CA VAL A 11 -0.45 -7.59 18.64
C VAL A 11 -0.62 -6.70 17.42
N SER A 12 0.48 -6.39 16.76
CA SER A 12 0.47 -5.69 15.46
C SER A 12 1.31 -6.45 14.46
N VAL A 13 0.74 -6.69 13.28
CA VAL A 13 1.42 -7.38 12.18
C VAL A 13 1.44 -6.47 10.95
N PHE A 14 2.60 -6.31 10.33
CA PHE A 14 2.72 -5.53 9.09
C PHE A 14 3.82 -6.05 8.19
N SER A 15 3.71 -5.75 6.90
CA SER A 15 4.72 -6.08 5.90
C SER A 15 5.62 -4.87 5.61
N LEU A 16 6.84 -5.13 5.20
CA LEU A 16 7.86 -4.11 4.94
C LEU A 16 7.79 -3.55 3.51
N GLN A 17 7.15 -4.28 2.60
CA GLN A 17 7.12 -4.00 1.16
C GLN A 17 6.29 -2.76 0.74
N LYS A 18 5.52 -2.14 1.62
CA LYS A 18 4.61 -1.05 1.28
C LYS A 18 5.20 0.31 1.62
N ALA A 19 4.94 0.84 2.80
CA ALA A 19 5.36 2.18 3.18
C ALA A 19 6.86 2.34 3.40
N LEU A 20 7.59 1.28 3.77
CA LEU A 20 9.05 1.28 3.85
C LEU A 20 9.70 1.04 2.49
N GLY A 21 9.03 0.34 1.57
CA GLY A 21 9.56 0.08 0.23
C GLY A 21 10.56 -1.07 0.14
N ALA A 22 10.73 -1.85 1.22
CA ALA A 22 11.57 -3.04 1.24
C ALA A 22 10.94 -4.22 0.49
N GLU A 23 11.69 -5.28 0.25
CA GLU A 23 11.18 -6.49 -0.38
C GLU A 23 10.06 -7.18 0.40
N SER A 24 9.24 -7.97 -0.33
CA SER A 24 8.00 -8.57 0.21
C SER A 24 8.20 -9.79 1.10
N GLN A 25 9.41 -10.26 1.27
CA GLN A 25 9.71 -11.55 1.88
C GLN A 25 9.55 -11.60 3.40
N LYS A 26 9.39 -10.46 4.07
CA LYS A 26 9.34 -10.37 5.53
C LYS A 26 8.14 -9.63 6.04
N GLY A 27 7.61 -10.13 7.16
CA GLY A 27 6.65 -9.46 8.00
C GLY A 27 7.25 -9.16 9.37
N VAL A 28 6.69 -8.17 10.03
CA VAL A 28 7.02 -7.81 11.41
C VAL A 28 5.82 -8.09 12.30
N VAL A 29 6.08 -8.75 13.43
CA VAL A 29 5.10 -8.95 14.49
C VAL A 29 5.60 -8.19 15.71
N VAL A 30 4.80 -7.25 16.18
CA VAL A 30 5.05 -6.49 17.41
C VAL A 30 4.09 -6.97 18.48
N LEU A 31 4.62 -7.36 19.64
CA LEU A 31 3.86 -7.92 20.74
C LEU A 31 3.94 -6.99 21.95
N SER A 32 2.81 -6.78 22.65
CA SER A 32 2.81 -6.14 23.98
C SER A 32 3.40 -7.09 25.03
N PRO A 33 3.85 -6.59 26.20
CA PRO A 33 4.27 -7.44 27.32
C PRO A 33 3.20 -8.49 27.69
N LYS A 34 1.93 -8.10 27.69
CA LYS A 34 0.80 -8.98 27.97
C LYS A 34 0.65 -10.09 26.93
N ALA A 35 0.85 -9.78 25.64
CA ALA A 35 0.82 -10.79 24.58
C ALA A 35 2.00 -11.75 24.68
N LEU A 36 3.20 -11.26 25.02
CA LEU A 36 4.37 -12.09 25.28
C LEU A 36 4.17 -13.05 26.45
N GLU A 37 3.53 -12.62 27.53
CA GLU A 37 3.25 -13.47 28.69
C GLU A 37 2.28 -14.59 28.30
N ARG A 38 1.25 -14.31 27.51
CA ARG A 38 0.32 -15.33 27.01
C ARG A 38 0.99 -16.35 26.08
N LEU A 39 2.00 -15.96 25.33
CA LEU A 39 2.78 -16.87 24.50
C LEU A 39 3.57 -17.89 25.33
N LYS A 40 3.97 -17.55 26.56
CA LYS A 40 4.68 -18.49 27.45
C LYS A 40 3.80 -19.66 27.88
N THR A 41 2.49 -19.50 27.89
CA THR A 41 1.52 -20.49 28.39
C THR A 41 0.88 -21.33 27.29
N ASN A 42 0.84 -20.84 26.02
CA ASN A 42 0.21 -21.51 24.91
C ASN A 42 1.23 -21.99 23.88
N GLN A 43 1.31 -23.31 23.68
CA GLN A 43 2.12 -23.92 22.61
C GLN A 43 1.39 -23.85 21.28
N LEU A 44 1.56 -22.77 20.53
CA LEU A 44 1.20 -22.75 19.10
C LEU A 44 2.29 -23.51 18.33
N LYS A 45 1.99 -24.77 17.97
CA LYS A 45 2.96 -25.68 17.31
C LYS A 45 3.37 -25.27 15.89
N LEU A 46 2.67 -24.34 15.23
CA LEU A 46 2.92 -23.98 13.82
C LEU A 46 4.05 -22.95 13.63
N PHE A 47 4.27 -22.06 14.59
CA PHE A 47 5.34 -21.07 14.57
C PHE A 47 5.86 -20.93 15.99
N ASP A 48 7.03 -21.49 16.26
CA ASP A 48 7.67 -21.29 17.55
C ASP A 48 8.27 -19.88 17.60
N LEU A 49 7.45 -18.92 18.03
CA LEU A 49 7.89 -17.54 18.28
C LEU A 49 8.80 -17.42 19.50
N LYS A 50 8.99 -18.50 20.28
CA LYS A 50 9.84 -18.52 21.47
C LYS A 50 11.28 -18.92 21.15
N ASN A 51 11.45 -19.84 20.23
CA ASN A 51 12.75 -20.35 19.83
C ASN A 51 13.06 -19.88 18.40
N PHE A 52 13.87 -18.86 18.28
CA PHE A 52 14.47 -18.49 17.00
C PHE A 52 15.47 -19.60 16.62
N ASP A 53 14.95 -20.70 16.09
CA ASP A 53 15.75 -21.70 15.47
C ASP A 53 16.14 -21.21 14.07
N PHE A 54 17.39 -20.84 13.90
CA PHE A 54 17.94 -20.37 12.62
C PHE A 54 17.80 -21.42 11.52
N LEU A 55 17.69 -22.69 11.81
CA LEU A 55 17.49 -23.75 10.83
C LEU A 55 16.08 -23.72 10.22
N ILE A 56 15.06 -23.38 11.00
CA ILE A 56 13.67 -23.30 10.56
C ILE A 56 13.35 -21.91 9.97
N ASN A 57 13.94 -20.86 10.53
CA ASN A 57 13.66 -19.47 10.22
C ASN A 57 14.89 -18.74 9.64
N THR A 58 15.74 -19.42 8.85
CA THR A 58 16.93 -18.78 8.25
C THR A 58 16.51 -17.60 7.38
N PRO A 59 16.80 -16.35 7.77
CA PRO A 59 16.46 -15.20 6.97
C PRO A 59 17.43 -15.02 5.82
N SER A 60 16.92 -14.52 4.68
CA SER A 60 17.78 -14.08 3.59
C SER A 60 18.62 -12.87 4.01
N LEU A 61 19.95 -12.98 3.94
CA LEU A 61 20.87 -11.87 4.23
C LEU A 61 20.61 -10.68 3.30
N LEU A 62 20.34 -10.94 2.02
CA LEU A 62 20.03 -9.89 1.04
C LEU A 62 18.79 -9.08 1.46
N SER A 63 17.73 -9.73 1.91
CA SER A 63 16.53 -9.03 2.34
C SER A 63 16.68 -8.29 3.68
N PHE A 64 17.67 -8.64 4.50
CA PHE A 64 18.04 -7.83 5.67
C PHE A 64 18.84 -6.59 5.27
N ALA A 65 19.81 -6.72 4.37
CA ALA A 65 20.56 -5.58 3.85
C ALA A 65 19.64 -4.57 3.14
N ASP A 66 18.67 -5.06 2.34
CA ASP A 66 17.62 -4.22 1.73
C ASP A 66 16.79 -3.49 2.79
N LEU A 67 16.35 -4.21 3.83
CA LEU A 67 15.58 -3.60 4.92
C LEU A 67 16.39 -2.52 5.66
N GLU A 68 17.65 -2.75 5.95
CA GLU A 68 18.55 -1.79 6.60
C GLU A 68 18.64 -0.50 5.78
N GLN A 69 18.90 -0.62 4.48
CA GLN A 69 18.93 0.53 3.57
C GLN A 69 17.58 1.28 3.53
N CYS A 70 16.47 0.55 3.52
CA CYS A 70 15.14 1.18 3.54
C CYS A 70 14.88 1.92 4.86
N ILE A 71 15.32 1.40 5.99
CA ILE A 71 15.20 2.05 7.30
C ILE A 71 16.08 3.30 7.36
N ASP A 72 17.29 3.23 6.85
CA ASP A 72 18.21 4.38 6.80
C ASP A 72 17.65 5.50 5.94
N LEU A 73 17.16 5.19 4.75
CA LEU A 73 16.48 6.14 3.88
C LEU A 73 15.23 6.74 4.53
N TYR A 74 14.43 5.90 5.19
CA TYR A 74 13.25 6.35 5.94
C TYR A 74 13.63 7.36 7.02
N ASN A 75 14.65 7.07 7.83
CA ASN A 75 15.11 7.95 8.89
C ASN A 75 15.71 9.25 8.33
N LYS A 76 16.56 9.15 7.30
CA LYS A 76 17.18 10.30 6.60
C LYS A 76 16.14 11.25 6.02
N ASN A 77 15.04 10.74 5.53
CA ASN A 77 13.96 11.53 4.94
C ASN A 77 13.00 12.15 5.97
N GLY A 78 13.17 11.91 7.26
CA GLY A 78 12.32 12.46 8.32
C GLY A 78 11.25 11.49 8.85
N GLY A 79 11.39 10.20 8.57
CA GLY A 79 10.65 9.10 9.20
C GLY A 79 9.14 9.14 8.96
N LEU A 80 8.39 8.79 10.00
CA LEU A 80 6.93 8.64 9.92
C LEU A 80 6.22 9.94 9.53
N ASN A 81 6.66 11.07 10.04
CA ASN A 81 6.00 12.36 9.76
C ASN A 81 6.14 12.75 8.29
N PHE A 82 7.32 12.53 7.70
CA PHE A 82 7.55 12.71 6.27
C PHE A 82 6.64 11.80 5.45
N ASN A 83 6.62 10.51 5.74
CA ASN A 83 5.78 9.55 5.03
C ASN A 83 4.29 9.89 5.12
N ILE A 84 3.80 10.33 6.28
CA ILE A 84 2.42 10.81 6.45
C ILE A 84 2.15 12.03 5.56
N SER A 85 3.09 12.98 5.52
CA SER A 85 2.96 14.19 4.70
C SER A 85 2.86 13.84 3.21
N VAL A 86 3.77 13.01 2.70
CA VAL A 86 3.76 12.56 1.29
C VAL A 86 2.47 11.83 0.95
N CYS A 87 2.03 10.88 1.79
CA CYS A 87 0.77 10.16 1.56
C CYS A 87 -0.44 11.11 1.47
N ARG A 88 -0.49 12.13 2.35
CA ARG A 88 -1.58 13.12 2.33
C ARG A 88 -1.55 14.00 1.08
N GLN A 89 -0.36 14.41 0.64
CA GLN A 89 -0.19 15.19 -0.60
C GLN A 89 -0.64 14.35 -1.81
N ASN A 90 -0.18 13.12 -1.92
CA ASN A 90 -0.58 12.20 -2.98
C ASN A 90 -2.09 11.94 -2.97
N LYS A 91 -2.66 11.71 -1.79
CA LYS A 91 -4.11 11.53 -1.63
C LYS A 91 -4.88 12.76 -2.10
N LYS A 92 -4.40 13.98 -1.78
CA LYS A 92 -5.02 15.24 -2.21
C LYS A 92 -5.06 15.38 -3.74
N ILE A 93 -4.03 14.92 -4.46
CA ILE A 93 -4.02 14.92 -5.93
C ILE A 93 -5.18 14.05 -6.44
N LEU A 94 -5.30 12.84 -5.92
CA LEU A 94 -6.37 11.91 -6.34
C LEU A 94 -7.76 12.39 -5.93
N ASP A 95 -7.89 13.07 -4.79
CA ASP A 95 -9.16 13.67 -4.35
C ASP A 95 -9.60 14.80 -5.29
N LEU A 96 -8.65 15.61 -5.75
CA LEU A 96 -8.92 16.68 -6.71
C LEU A 96 -9.26 16.12 -8.11
N TRP A 97 -8.54 15.08 -8.53
CA TRP A 97 -8.79 14.41 -9.79
C TRP A 97 -10.16 13.73 -9.83
N GLU A 98 -10.57 13.06 -8.75
CA GLU A 98 -11.87 12.39 -8.67
C GLU A 98 -13.03 13.37 -8.57
N LYS A 99 -12.81 14.57 -8.03
CA LYS A 99 -13.86 15.56 -7.80
C LYS A 99 -14.58 15.90 -9.12
N ASN A 100 -15.88 15.56 -9.18
CA ASN A 100 -16.71 15.75 -10.37
C ASN A 100 -16.24 14.97 -11.63
N HIS A 101 -15.37 13.96 -11.46
CA HIS A 101 -14.88 13.17 -12.59
C HIS A 101 -16.01 12.41 -13.28
N PRO A 102 -16.15 12.45 -14.64
CA PRO A 102 -17.27 11.84 -15.36
C PRO A 102 -17.27 10.31 -15.34
N TYR A 103 -16.11 9.68 -15.23
CA TYR A 103 -15.95 8.23 -15.40
C TYR A 103 -15.77 7.46 -14.10
N ILE A 104 -15.26 8.09 -13.03
CA ILE A 104 -14.89 7.40 -11.80
C ILE A 104 -15.46 8.06 -10.55
N LYS A 105 -15.53 7.28 -9.47
CA LYS A 105 -15.76 7.77 -8.10
C LYS A 105 -15.06 6.84 -7.12
N TYR A 106 -14.74 7.34 -5.92
CA TYR A 106 -14.22 6.49 -4.86
C TYR A 106 -15.18 5.31 -4.58
N PHE A 107 -14.62 4.12 -4.38
CA PHE A 107 -15.37 2.97 -3.89
C PHE A 107 -15.96 3.25 -2.50
N CYS A 108 -15.15 3.71 -1.56
CA CYS A 108 -15.58 4.16 -0.25
C CYS A 108 -15.93 5.64 -0.30
N GLN A 109 -17.22 5.97 -0.18
CA GLN A 109 -17.70 7.36 -0.23
C GLN A 109 -17.43 8.13 1.08
N ASN A 110 -17.41 7.44 2.21
CA ASN A 110 -17.13 8.07 3.50
C ASN A 110 -15.62 8.30 3.66
N LYS A 111 -15.23 9.57 3.62
CA LYS A 111 -13.81 9.98 3.72
C LYS A 111 -13.11 9.50 4.99
N LYS A 112 -13.85 9.31 6.10
CA LYS A 112 -13.27 8.81 7.37
C LYS A 112 -12.75 7.37 7.25
N PHE A 113 -13.30 6.58 6.33
CA PHE A 113 -12.94 5.18 6.13
C PHE A 113 -12.09 4.96 4.87
N GLN A 114 -11.76 6.02 4.14
CA GLN A 114 -10.83 5.91 3.03
C GLN A 114 -9.41 5.68 3.52
N SER A 115 -8.69 4.76 2.86
CA SER A 115 -7.27 4.62 3.07
C SER A 115 -6.51 5.85 2.57
N VAL A 116 -5.42 6.19 3.23
CA VAL A 116 -4.45 7.17 2.71
C VAL A 116 -3.51 6.53 1.68
N THR A 117 -3.47 5.20 1.63
CA THR A 117 -2.72 4.35 0.69
C THR A 117 -3.34 2.95 0.71
N PRO A 118 -3.79 2.37 -0.37
CA PRO A 118 -4.05 2.86 -1.72
C PRO A 118 -5.39 3.58 -1.87
N SER A 119 -5.60 4.22 -3.02
CA SER A 119 -6.89 4.76 -3.43
C SER A 119 -7.59 3.80 -4.39
N PHE A 120 -8.87 3.55 -4.15
CA PHE A 120 -9.68 2.65 -4.97
C PHE A 120 -10.89 3.37 -5.55
N PHE A 121 -11.03 3.32 -6.88
CA PHE A 121 -12.09 3.96 -7.63
C PHE A 121 -12.89 2.91 -8.39
N ILE A 122 -14.19 3.14 -8.52
CA ILE A 122 -15.10 2.35 -9.36
C ILE A 122 -15.55 3.18 -10.55
N PHE A 123 -15.80 2.51 -11.67
CA PHE A 123 -16.33 3.16 -12.86
C PHE A 123 -17.80 3.54 -12.67
N LYS A 124 -18.16 4.75 -13.09
CA LYS A 124 -19.55 5.27 -13.14
C LYS A 124 -20.28 4.81 -14.40
N ARG A 125 -19.51 4.47 -15.46
CA ARG A 125 -20.01 4.09 -16.78
C ARG A 125 -19.30 2.82 -17.23
N LYS A 126 -19.91 2.13 -18.20
CA LYS A 126 -19.26 1.00 -18.86
C LYS A 126 -18.12 1.53 -19.73
N LEU A 127 -16.91 1.14 -19.42
CA LEU A 127 -15.68 1.44 -20.17
C LEU A 127 -15.09 0.13 -20.69
N ASN A 128 -14.36 0.19 -21.78
CA ASN A 128 -13.58 -0.95 -22.23
C ASN A 128 -12.29 -1.08 -21.39
N HIS A 129 -12.48 -1.39 -20.10
CA HIS A 129 -11.38 -1.47 -19.13
C HIS A 129 -10.26 -2.44 -19.57
N LYS A 130 -10.58 -3.51 -20.31
CA LYS A 130 -9.57 -4.44 -20.84
C LYS A 130 -8.63 -3.74 -21.80
N LYS A 131 -9.17 -2.95 -22.75
CA LYS A 131 -8.35 -2.17 -23.69
C LYS A 131 -7.54 -1.09 -22.97
N ILE A 132 -8.13 -0.40 -21.98
CA ILE A 132 -7.44 0.61 -21.18
C ILE A 132 -6.22 -0.01 -20.48
N PHE A 133 -6.39 -1.10 -19.75
CA PHE A 133 -5.31 -1.72 -19.01
C PHE A 133 -4.24 -2.34 -19.92
N ALA A 134 -4.64 -2.97 -21.02
CA ALA A 134 -3.70 -3.48 -22.01
C ALA A 134 -2.85 -2.35 -22.59
N TYR A 135 -3.46 -1.26 -23.03
CA TYR A 135 -2.76 -0.11 -23.59
C TYR A 135 -1.76 0.48 -22.59
N LEU A 136 -2.17 0.72 -21.36
CA LEU A 136 -1.29 1.30 -20.34
C LEU A 136 -0.11 0.38 -19.99
N SER A 137 -0.32 -0.93 -19.96
CA SER A 137 0.73 -1.90 -19.69
C SER A 137 1.70 -2.06 -20.87
N GLU A 138 1.19 -2.22 -22.10
CA GLU A 138 1.99 -2.38 -23.31
C GLU A 138 2.89 -1.16 -23.59
N ASN A 139 2.36 0.03 -23.31
CA ASN A 139 3.12 1.28 -23.45
C ASN A 139 3.96 1.64 -22.21
N LYS A 140 4.06 0.76 -21.22
CA LYS A 140 4.86 0.93 -19.99
C LYS A 140 4.46 2.16 -19.17
N ILE A 141 3.20 2.58 -19.25
CA ILE A 141 2.68 3.75 -18.54
C ILE A 141 2.28 3.39 -17.12
N ALA A 142 1.56 2.29 -16.94
CA ALA A 142 1.13 1.82 -15.64
C ALA A 142 0.93 0.30 -15.60
N TYR A 143 1.27 -0.30 -14.47
CA TYR A 143 1.12 -1.72 -14.20
C TYR A 143 0.24 -1.93 -12.96
N ASP A 144 -0.46 -3.07 -12.91
CA ASP A 144 -1.20 -3.57 -11.74
C ASP A 144 -2.19 -2.54 -11.13
N ILE A 145 -2.75 -1.67 -11.95
CA ILE A 145 -3.77 -0.70 -11.53
C ILE A 145 -5.19 -1.25 -11.62
N GLN A 146 -5.35 -2.46 -12.16
CA GLN A 146 -6.66 -3.10 -12.27
C GLN A 146 -7.23 -3.39 -10.89
N ASN A 147 -8.52 -3.64 -10.90
CA ASN A 147 -9.24 -4.02 -9.70
C ASN A 147 -8.69 -5.29 -9.05
N PHE A 148 -8.70 -5.33 -7.74
CA PHE A 148 -8.19 -6.41 -6.93
C PHE A 148 -9.33 -7.34 -6.45
N ARG A 149 -9.21 -8.65 -6.71
CA ARG A 149 -10.06 -9.71 -6.15
C ARG A 149 -11.57 -9.58 -6.42
N LYS A 150 -12.01 -9.58 -7.67
CA LYS A 150 -13.46 -9.68 -8.03
C LYS A 150 -14.38 -8.61 -7.39
N VAL A 151 -13.84 -7.52 -6.90
CA VAL A 151 -14.62 -6.34 -6.51
C VAL A 151 -15.03 -5.61 -7.79
N ARG A 152 -16.03 -4.74 -7.75
CA ARG A 152 -16.59 -4.01 -8.92
C ARG A 152 -15.52 -3.47 -9.86
N ASP A 153 -15.83 -3.39 -11.15
CA ASP A 153 -14.95 -2.80 -12.16
C ASP A 153 -14.45 -1.41 -11.75
N GLY A 154 -13.15 -1.25 -11.79
CA GLY A 154 -12.50 -0.03 -11.32
C GLY A 154 -10.99 -0.10 -11.37
N ILE A 155 -10.36 0.88 -10.77
CA ILE A 155 -8.91 1.01 -10.69
C ILE A 155 -8.46 1.20 -9.24
N ARG A 156 -7.28 0.68 -8.96
CA ARG A 156 -6.61 0.83 -7.68
C ARG A 156 -5.26 1.48 -7.89
N ILE A 157 -5.08 2.66 -7.33
CA ILE A 157 -3.84 3.43 -7.44
C ILE A 157 -3.10 3.37 -6.11
N TRP A 158 -1.86 2.87 -6.14
CA TRP A 158 -0.96 2.99 -5.01
C TRP A 158 -0.41 4.43 -4.96
N ASN A 159 -0.68 5.13 -3.86
CA ASN A 159 -0.26 6.51 -3.63
C ASN A 159 0.54 6.66 -2.33
N GLY A 160 1.31 5.63 -2.00
CA GLY A 160 2.17 5.57 -0.81
C GLY A 160 3.36 6.54 -0.85
N PRO A 161 4.19 6.53 0.22
CA PRO A 161 5.27 7.51 0.37
C PRO A 161 6.42 7.33 -0.62
N ASN A 162 6.47 6.19 -1.31
CA ASN A 162 7.44 5.89 -2.37
C ASN A 162 6.99 6.33 -3.78
N ILE A 163 5.83 6.98 -3.90
CA ILE A 163 5.32 7.52 -5.17
C ILE A 163 5.59 9.02 -5.23
N LYS A 164 6.24 9.46 -6.32
CA LYS A 164 6.48 10.88 -6.57
C LYS A 164 5.20 11.58 -7.05
N LYS A 165 5.00 12.80 -6.58
CA LYS A 165 3.86 13.64 -6.95
C LYS A 165 3.68 13.77 -8.48
N ASN A 166 4.77 13.99 -9.21
CA ASN A 166 4.72 14.20 -10.66
C ASN A 166 4.31 12.93 -11.41
N ASP A 167 4.75 11.75 -10.95
CA ASP A 167 4.36 10.48 -11.56
C ASP A 167 2.85 10.23 -11.38
N LEU A 168 2.31 10.62 -10.22
CA LEU A 168 0.88 10.48 -9.96
C LEU A 168 0.03 11.44 -10.83
N ILE A 169 0.50 12.67 -11.03
CA ILE A 169 -0.15 13.63 -11.93
C ILE A 169 -0.08 13.12 -13.39
N ALA A 170 1.07 12.61 -13.82
CA ALA A 170 1.21 12.03 -15.16
C ALA A 170 0.26 10.83 -15.35
N LEU A 171 0.15 9.96 -14.34
CA LEU A 171 -0.77 8.82 -14.37
C LEU A 171 -2.23 9.27 -14.53
N THR A 172 -2.68 10.27 -13.77
CA THR A 172 -4.07 10.77 -13.88
C THR A 172 -4.36 11.33 -15.27
N ASN A 173 -3.43 12.06 -15.89
CA ASN A 173 -3.57 12.55 -17.26
C ASN A 173 -3.67 11.41 -18.29
N TRP A 174 -2.87 10.36 -18.14
CA TRP A 174 -2.94 9.17 -19.00
C TRP A 174 -4.24 8.41 -18.83
N LEU A 175 -4.76 8.33 -17.61
CA LEU A 175 -6.05 7.71 -17.34
C LEU A 175 -7.19 8.50 -17.99
N ASP A 176 -7.20 9.83 -17.87
CA ASP A 176 -8.21 10.70 -18.48
C ASP A 176 -8.21 10.55 -20.02
N TRP A 177 -7.03 10.56 -20.61
CA TRP A 177 -6.89 10.33 -22.05
C TRP A 177 -7.41 8.93 -22.45
N SER A 178 -7.06 7.90 -21.68
CA SER A 178 -7.48 6.52 -21.94
C SER A 178 -8.99 6.34 -21.80
N PHE A 179 -9.60 6.97 -20.80
CA PHE A 179 -11.05 6.92 -20.60
C PHE A 179 -11.79 7.56 -21.78
N ASN A 180 -11.29 8.66 -22.31
CA ASN A 180 -11.89 9.32 -23.48
C ASN A 180 -11.69 8.52 -24.77
N LYS A 181 -10.57 7.83 -24.92
CA LYS A 181 -10.23 7.05 -26.13
C LYS A 181 -10.95 5.71 -26.22
N PHE A 182 -11.21 5.06 -25.09
CA PHE A 182 -11.74 3.68 -25.05
C PHE A 182 -13.14 3.59 -24.41
N VAL A 183 -13.94 4.62 -24.58
CA VAL A 183 -15.36 4.62 -24.20
C VAL A 183 -16.14 3.61 -25.02
#